data_eba247f1b69711a6e5ae72fe804ca636
#
_entry.id   eba247f1b69711a6e5ae72fe804ca636
#
_cell.length_a   1.000
_cell.length_b   1.000
_cell.length_c   1.000
_cell.angle_alpha   90.00
_cell.angle_beta   90.00
_cell.angle_gamma   90.00
#
_symmetry.space_group_name_H-M   'P 1'
#
loop_
_entity.id
_entity.type
_entity.pdbx_description
1 polymer ?
#
loop_
_entity_poly.entity_id
_entity_poly.type
_entity_poly.pdbx_seq_one_letter_code
_entity_poly.pdbx_strand_id
1 'polypeptide(L)'
;MAGQGPIVFCTGGGCTAKLGAGVLSRILEKLPRGEKDPDLLVGYDSRDDAAVYRITEDIALVQTVDFFPPMVDDPYTFGQIAAANALSDVYAMGGEVKTALNLVCFPESMDLNVLGEILRGGAEKVAEAGGTLAGGHSIADTGVKYGLSVTGLVDPHRLTANDTGRPGDKLLLTKALGVGLICTA
;
A
#
# COMPACT_ATOMS: atom_id res chain seq x y z
N MET A 1 -16.84 -13.78 30.49
CA MET A 1 -16.48 -13.41 29.10
C MET A 1 -17.36 -12.21 28.77
N ALA A 2 -16.76 -11.01 28.67
CA ALA A 2 -17.48 -9.80 28.29
C ALA A 2 -17.91 -9.96 26.82
N GLY A 3 -19.22 -9.86 26.55
CA GLY A 3 -19.77 -9.97 25.22
C GLY A 3 -19.16 -8.88 24.34
N GLN A 4 -18.41 -9.28 23.32
CA GLN A 4 -17.98 -8.36 22.26
C GLN A 4 -19.28 -7.91 21.56
N GLY A 5 -19.46 -6.59 21.47
CA GLY A 5 -20.54 -6.01 20.66
C GLY A 5 -20.43 -6.40 19.19
N PRO A 6 -21.43 -6.12 18.35
CA PRO A 6 -21.39 -6.47 16.94
C PRO A 6 -20.15 -5.86 16.29
N ILE A 7 -19.41 -6.68 15.51
CA ILE A 7 -18.22 -6.21 14.77
C ILE A 7 -18.71 -5.31 13.65
N VAL A 8 -18.24 -4.05 13.67
CA VAL A 8 -18.55 -3.07 12.63
C VAL A 8 -17.52 -3.22 11.51
N PHE A 9 -17.99 -3.38 10.27
CA PHE A 9 -17.12 -3.52 9.10
C PHE A 9 -16.34 -2.24 8.81
N CYS A 10 -17.04 -1.12 8.59
CA CYS A 10 -16.42 0.18 8.32
C CYS A 10 -16.16 0.92 9.63
N THR A 11 -14.89 1.14 9.96
CA THR A 11 -14.47 1.91 11.14
C THR A 11 -13.94 3.29 10.76
N GLY A 12 -13.90 3.59 9.47
CA GLY A 12 -13.35 4.84 8.93
C GLY A 12 -11.80 4.87 8.95
N GLY A 13 -11.27 5.94 8.45
CA GLY A 13 -9.83 6.23 8.52
C GLY A 13 -9.02 5.82 7.29
N GLY A 14 -9.23 4.66 6.69
CA GLY A 14 -8.46 4.24 5.53
C GLY A 14 -6.96 4.55 5.67
N CYS A 15 -6.35 5.19 4.66
CA CYS A 15 -4.95 5.62 4.69
C CYS A 15 -4.62 6.62 5.82
N THR A 16 -5.61 7.36 6.37
CA THR A 16 -5.40 8.29 7.49
C THR A 16 -5.18 7.59 8.82
N ALA A 17 -5.44 6.28 8.91
CA ALA A 17 -5.13 5.44 10.07
C ALA A 17 -3.63 5.16 10.24
N LYS A 18 -2.77 5.57 9.29
CA LYS A 18 -1.31 5.43 9.38
C LYS A 18 -0.77 6.21 10.59
N LEU A 19 0.26 5.68 11.25
CA LEU A 19 0.95 6.37 12.34
C LEU A 19 1.54 7.70 11.84
N GLY A 20 1.46 8.73 12.67
CA GLY A 20 2.01 10.04 12.33
C GLY A 20 3.51 9.95 11.99
N ALA A 21 3.92 10.58 10.88
CA ALA A 21 5.28 10.51 10.35
C ALA A 21 6.35 10.88 11.37
N GLY A 22 6.10 11.87 12.25
CA GLY A 22 7.04 12.29 13.28
C GLY A 22 7.25 11.28 14.41
N VAL A 23 6.25 10.41 14.68
CA VAL A 23 6.38 9.31 15.66
C VAL A 23 7.19 8.18 15.02
N LEU A 24 6.87 7.82 13.81
CA LEU A 24 7.53 6.75 13.08
C LEU A 24 9.01 7.08 12.82
N SER A 25 9.35 8.29 12.39
CA SER A 25 10.74 8.71 12.19
C SER A 25 11.61 8.49 13.42
N ARG A 26 11.12 8.89 14.61
CA ARG A 26 11.86 8.72 15.88
C ARG A 26 12.13 7.26 16.26
N ILE A 27 11.27 6.35 15.82
CA ILE A 27 11.46 4.91 16.02
C ILE A 27 12.48 4.37 15.01
N LEU A 28 12.33 4.73 13.74
CA LEU A 28 13.21 4.29 12.66
C LEU A 28 14.66 4.76 12.84
N GLU A 29 14.88 5.96 13.41
CA GLU A 29 16.22 6.48 13.73
C GLU A 29 16.98 5.59 14.74
N LYS A 30 16.27 4.81 15.56
CA LYS A 30 16.87 3.91 16.56
C LYS A 30 17.16 2.51 16.03
N LEU A 31 16.74 2.19 14.81
CA LEU A 31 17.02 0.89 14.22
C LEU A 31 18.52 0.75 13.92
N PRO A 32 19.11 -0.43 14.17
CA PRO A 32 20.48 -0.67 13.79
C PRO A 32 20.60 -0.53 12.26
N ARG A 33 21.51 0.31 11.82
CA ARG A 33 21.82 0.50 10.39
C ARG A 33 23.01 -0.37 10.06
N GLY A 34 22.84 -1.31 9.14
CA GLY A 34 23.94 -2.03 8.52
C GLY A 34 24.76 -1.14 7.57
N GLU A 35 25.79 -1.70 6.95
CA GLU A 35 26.47 -1.05 5.83
C GLU A 35 25.44 -0.74 4.73
N LYS A 36 25.59 0.42 4.08
CA LYS A 36 24.68 0.84 3.02
C LYS A 36 24.89 -0.07 1.81
N ASP A 37 23.87 -0.86 1.47
CA ASP A 37 23.86 -1.67 0.27
C ASP A 37 23.83 -0.76 -0.97
N PRO A 38 24.84 -0.81 -1.86
CA PRO A 38 24.88 0.05 -3.06
C PRO A 38 23.78 -0.27 -4.07
N ASP A 39 23.16 -1.44 -3.99
CA ASP A 39 22.05 -1.84 -4.85
C ASP A 39 20.69 -1.43 -4.31
N LEU A 40 20.58 -0.98 -3.06
CA LEU A 40 19.39 -0.32 -2.54
C LEU A 40 19.35 1.13 -3.03
N LEU A 41 18.65 1.37 -4.15
CA LEU A 41 18.56 2.67 -4.80
C LEU A 41 17.65 3.63 -4.02
N VAL A 42 16.52 3.12 -3.53
CA VAL A 42 15.55 3.85 -2.71
C VAL A 42 15.18 2.99 -1.50
N GLY A 43 15.31 3.55 -0.32
CA GLY A 43 14.94 2.91 0.94
C GLY A 43 14.15 3.87 1.84
N TYR A 44 13.92 3.49 3.09
CA TYR A 44 13.12 4.30 4.02
C TYR A 44 13.76 5.66 4.39
N ASP A 45 15.06 5.85 4.10
CA ASP A 45 15.74 7.13 4.34
C ASP A 45 15.24 8.26 3.45
N SER A 46 14.86 7.94 2.20
CA SER A 46 14.31 8.90 1.22
C SER A 46 12.84 9.24 1.47
N ARG A 47 12.13 8.42 2.28
CA ARG A 47 10.67 8.56 2.52
C ARG A 47 9.86 8.59 1.24
N ASP A 48 10.26 7.77 0.30
CA ASP A 48 9.60 7.58 -0.98
C ASP A 48 8.44 6.59 -0.88
N ASP A 49 7.68 6.42 -1.96
CA ASP A 49 6.47 5.58 -1.97
C ASP A 49 6.79 4.09 -1.87
N ALA A 50 7.92 3.65 -2.44
CA ALA A 50 8.34 2.24 -2.39
C ALA A 50 9.86 2.10 -2.23
N ALA A 51 10.30 0.92 -1.78
CA ALA A 51 11.70 0.53 -1.84
C ALA A 51 12.06 0.11 -3.27
N VAL A 52 13.28 0.46 -3.71
CA VAL A 52 13.80 0.08 -5.03
C VAL A 52 15.17 -0.55 -4.88
N TYR A 53 15.30 -1.79 -5.35
CA TYR A 53 16.53 -2.57 -5.26
C TYR A 53 17.00 -2.99 -6.66
N ARG A 54 18.22 -2.64 -7.04
CA ARG A 54 18.81 -2.98 -8.33
C ARG A 54 19.13 -4.48 -8.41
N ILE A 55 18.66 -5.14 -9.44
CA ILE A 55 18.95 -6.55 -9.74
C ILE A 55 20.01 -6.68 -10.82
N THR A 56 19.90 -5.85 -11.86
CA THR A 56 20.90 -5.75 -12.95
C THR A 56 21.12 -4.27 -13.29
N GLU A 57 21.94 -3.98 -14.30
CA GLU A 57 22.13 -2.63 -14.80
C GLU A 57 20.81 -1.99 -15.28
N ASP A 58 19.94 -2.78 -15.92
CA ASP A 58 18.72 -2.33 -16.57
C ASP A 58 17.43 -2.68 -15.80
N ILE A 59 17.51 -3.42 -14.70
CA ILE A 59 16.35 -3.91 -13.96
C ILE A 59 16.51 -3.65 -12.47
N ALA A 60 15.52 -2.97 -11.89
CA ALA A 60 15.35 -2.86 -10.45
C ALA A 60 13.96 -3.37 -10.01
N LEU A 61 13.93 -3.95 -8.83
CA LEU A 61 12.74 -4.40 -8.14
C LEU A 61 12.13 -3.22 -7.39
N VAL A 62 10.84 -2.99 -7.58
CA VAL A 62 10.03 -2.07 -6.75
C VAL A 62 9.22 -2.90 -5.78
N GLN A 63 9.29 -2.57 -4.49
CA GLN A 63 8.58 -3.30 -3.44
C GLN A 63 7.84 -2.34 -2.51
N THR A 64 6.54 -2.57 -2.34
CA THR A 64 5.70 -1.83 -1.39
C THR A 64 4.77 -2.73 -0.61
N VAL A 65 4.30 -2.22 0.52
CA VAL A 65 3.26 -2.83 1.36
C VAL A 65 2.33 -1.72 1.84
N ASP A 66 1.05 -1.84 1.51
CA ASP A 66 0.05 -0.94 2.06
C ASP A 66 -1.25 -1.68 2.39
N PHE A 67 -1.77 -1.47 3.61
CA PHE A 67 -3.03 -2.05 4.07
C PHE A 67 -3.64 -1.16 5.15
N PHE A 68 -4.96 -1.14 5.23
CA PHE A 68 -5.67 -0.27 6.17
C PHE A 68 -7.10 -0.80 6.46
N PRO A 69 -7.78 -0.27 7.48
CA PRO A 69 -9.17 -0.62 7.79
C PRO A 69 -10.13 -0.05 6.73
N PRO A 70 -11.33 -0.64 6.57
CA PRO A 70 -12.35 -0.16 5.65
C PRO A 70 -12.74 1.30 5.90
N MET A 71 -12.87 2.04 4.80
CA MET A 71 -13.27 3.44 4.77
C MET A 71 -14.59 3.67 4.02
N VAL A 72 -15.15 2.60 3.46
CA VAL A 72 -16.48 2.56 2.81
C VAL A 72 -17.21 1.30 3.25
N ASP A 73 -18.54 1.32 3.19
CA ASP A 73 -19.35 0.21 3.69
C ASP A 73 -19.45 -0.98 2.72
N ASP A 74 -19.19 -0.76 1.43
CA ASP A 74 -19.23 -1.82 0.42
C ASP A 74 -17.90 -2.58 0.38
N PRO A 75 -17.89 -3.89 0.73
CA PRO A 75 -16.66 -4.69 0.80
C PRO A 75 -15.91 -4.77 -0.53
N TYR A 76 -16.64 -4.92 -1.64
CA TYR A 76 -16.02 -4.98 -2.97
C TYR A 76 -15.31 -3.68 -3.34
N THR A 77 -15.98 -2.55 -3.15
CA THR A 77 -15.38 -1.22 -3.38
C THR A 77 -14.19 -0.98 -2.46
N PHE A 78 -14.26 -1.40 -1.20
CA PHE A 78 -13.11 -1.33 -0.30
C PHE A 78 -11.92 -2.13 -0.83
N GLY A 79 -12.15 -3.34 -1.31
CA GLY A 79 -11.11 -4.17 -1.94
C GLY A 79 -10.44 -3.47 -3.13
N GLN A 80 -11.23 -2.83 -3.99
CA GLN A 80 -10.72 -2.05 -5.13
C GLN A 80 -9.87 -0.85 -4.68
N ILE A 81 -10.34 -0.10 -3.68
CA ILE A 81 -9.63 1.08 -3.16
C ILE A 81 -8.29 0.66 -2.54
N ALA A 82 -8.29 -0.37 -1.70
CA ALA A 82 -7.09 -0.84 -1.03
C ALA A 82 -6.03 -1.35 -2.02
N ALA A 83 -6.46 -2.11 -3.04
CA ALA A 83 -5.57 -2.56 -4.09
C ALA A 83 -5.03 -1.41 -4.93
N ALA A 84 -5.89 -0.49 -5.40
CA ALA A 84 -5.46 0.68 -6.18
C ALA A 84 -4.43 1.54 -5.41
N ASN A 85 -4.61 1.69 -4.10
CA ASN A 85 -3.67 2.44 -3.25
C ASN A 85 -2.29 1.77 -3.22
N ALA A 86 -2.20 0.46 -2.97
CA ALA A 86 -0.93 -0.25 -2.94
C ALA A 86 -0.25 -0.34 -4.31
N LEU A 87 -1.02 -0.49 -5.39
CA LEU A 87 -0.51 -0.51 -6.77
C LEU A 87 0.06 0.84 -7.18
N SER A 88 -0.50 1.95 -6.68
CA SER A 88 -0.08 3.32 -7.02
C SER A 88 1.36 3.62 -6.63
N ASP A 89 1.88 3.00 -5.57
CA ASP A 89 3.26 3.19 -5.14
C ASP A 89 4.26 2.70 -6.20
N VAL A 90 3.95 1.59 -6.88
CA VAL A 90 4.78 1.08 -7.98
C VAL A 90 4.78 2.07 -9.15
N TYR A 91 3.62 2.64 -9.48
CA TYR A 91 3.51 3.65 -10.55
C TYR A 91 4.21 4.96 -10.19
N ALA A 92 4.14 5.39 -8.92
CA ALA A 92 4.84 6.57 -8.44
C ALA A 92 6.36 6.47 -8.67
N MET A 93 6.91 5.25 -8.52
CA MET A 93 8.33 4.98 -8.78
C MET A 93 8.66 4.82 -10.28
N GLY A 94 7.69 4.97 -11.18
CA GLY A 94 7.87 4.76 -12.63
C GLY A 94 7.88 3.30 -13.06
N GLY A 95 7.47 2.39 -12.18
CA GLY A 95 7.51 0.95 -12.38
C GLY A 95 6.24 0.36 -13.00
N GLU A 96 6.36 -0.90 -13.38
CA GLU A 96 5.25 -1.74 -13.83
C GLU A 96 4.95 -2.82 -12.79
N VAL A 97 3.69 -3.01 -12.44
CA VAL A 97 3.25 -4.08 -11.51
C VAL A 97 3.50 -5.46 -12.15
N LYS A 98 4.06 -6.37 -11.37
CA LYS A 98 4.27 -7.78 -11.79
C LYS A 98 3.47 -8.74 -10.94
N THR A 99 3.60 -8.70 -9.62
CA THR A 99 2.88 -9.58 -8.71
C THR A 99 2.33 -8.83 -7.51
N ALA A 100 1.25 -9.36 -6.94
CA ALA A 100 0.71 -8.89 -5.67
C ALA A 100 0.38 -10.06 -4.75
N LEU A 101 0.52 -9.85 -3.45
CA LEU A 101 0.13 -10.75 -2.38
C LEU A 101 -0.91 -10.07 -1.50
N ASN A 102 -2.02 -10.75 -1.20
CA ASN A 102 -3.02 -10.25 -0.27
C ASN A 102 -2.48 -10.20 1.17
N LEU A 103 -2.79 -9.12 1.88
CA LEU A 103 -2.60 -8.98 3.31
C LEU A 103 -3.97 -8.81 3.95
N VAL A 104 -4.37 -9.74 4.80
CA VAL A 104 -5.72 -9.81 5.37
C VAL A 104 -5.67 -9.95 6.89
N CYS A 105 -6.35 -9.04 7.60
CA CYS A 105 -6.78 -9.24 8.97
C CYS A 105 -8.31 -9.32 8.94
N PHE A 106 -8.90 -10.39 9.51
CA PHE A 106 -10.34 -10.60 9.40
C PHE A 106 -10.92 -11.28 10.64
N PRO A 107 -12.06 -10.80 11.18
CA PRO A 107 -12.69 -11.42 12.34
C PRO A 107 -13.32 -12.78 11.99
N GLU A 108 -12.96 -13.83 12.74
CA GLU A 108 -13.51 -15.19 12.52
C GLU A 108 -15.04 -15.25 12.61
N SER A 109 -15.66 -14.35 13.37
CA SER A 109 -17.12 -14.31 13.55
C SER A 109 -17.87 -13.51 12.48
N MET A 110 -17.15 -12.85 11.55
CA MET A 110 -17.77 -12.12 10.44
C MET A 110 -18.05 -13.06 9.27
N ASP A 111 -19.10 -12.75 8.49
CA ASP A 111 -19.46 -13.53 7.30
C ASP A 111 -18.30 -13.55 6.28
N LEU A 112 -17.86 -14.76 5.91
CA LEU A 112 -16.80 -14.97 4.93
C LEU A 112 -17.15 -14.47 3.53
N ASN A 113 -18.43 -14.27 3.21
CA ASN A 113 -18.83 -13.62 1.95
C ASN A 113 -18.30 -12.18 1.87
N VAL A 114 -18.22 -11.47 3.00
CA VAL A 114 -17.63 -10.12 3.07
C VAL A 114 -16.15 -10.19 2.66
N LEU A 115 -15.39 -11.15 3.18
CA LEU A 115 -14.00 -11.36 2.78
C LEU A 115 -13.90 -11.70 1.29
N GLY A 116 -14.78 -12.57 0.78
CA GLY A 116 -14.84 -12.93 -0.63
C GLY A 116 -14.98 -11.71 -1.55
N GLU A 117 -15.87 -10.77 -1.19
CA GLU A 117 -16.07 -9.55 -1.97
C GLU A 117 -14.86 -8.59 -1.91
N ILE A 118 -14.21 -8.47 -0.74
CA ILE A 118 -12.96 -7.68 -0.62
C ILE A 118 -11.89 -8.24 -1.55
N LEU A 119 -11.64 -9.56 -1.47
CA LEU A 119 -10.62 -10.23 -2.28
C LEU A 119 -10.93 -10.16 -3.77
N ARG A 120 -12.21 -10.25 -4.16
CA ARG A 120 -12.65 -10.10 -5.55
C ARG A 120 -12.33 -8.71 -6.09
N GLY A 121 -12.69 -7.66 -5.33
CA GLY A 121 -12.39 -6.27 -5.70
C GLY A 121 -10.88 -6.03 -5.86
N GLY A 122 -10.08 -6.56 -4.94
CA GLY A 122 -8.62 -6.46 -5.01
C GLY A 122 -8.03 -7.20 -6.22
N ALA A 123 -8.48 -8.43 -6.46
CA ALA A 123 -8.01 -9.26 -7.57
C ALA A 123 -8.28 -8.62 -8.95
N GLU A 124 -9.46 -8.01 -9.12
CA GLU A 124 -9.83 -7.32 -10.36
C GLU A 124 -8.91 -6.11 -10.61
N LYS A 125 -8.55 -5.34 -9.57
CA LYS A 125 -7.61 -4.21 -9.72
C LYS A 125 -6.18 -4.65 -10.03
N VAL A 126 -5.72 -5.76 -9.46
CA VAL A 126 -4.42 -6.35 -9.82
C VAL A 126 -4.41 -6.79 -11.29
N ALA A 127 -5.48 -7.43 -11.75
CA ALA A 127 -5.60 -7.84 -13.16
C ALA A 127 -5.68 -6.63 -14.11
N GLU A 128 -6.42 -5.58 -13.75
CA GLU A 128 -6.50 -4.31 -14.51
C GLU A 128 -5.12 -3.64 -14.63
N ALA A 129 -4.28 -3.75 -13.59
CA ALA A 129 -2.90 -3.28 -13.59
C ALA A 129 -1.94 -4.15 -14.44
N GLY A 130 -2.41 -5.23 -15.05
CA GLY A 130 -1.58 -6.19 -15.77
C GLY A 130 -0.73 -7.10 -14.87
N GLY A 131 -0.96 -7.07 -13.55
CA GLY A 131 -0.26 -7.87 -12.57
C GLY A 131 -0.92 -9.22 -12.33
N THR A 132 -0.21 -10.09 -11.60
CA THR A 132 -0.70 -11.40 -11.16
C THR A 132 -0.87 -11.43 -9.64
N LEU A 133 -2.08 -11.76 -9.17
CA LEU A 133 -2.30 -12.06 -7.76
C LEU A 133 -1.73 -13.45 -7.45
N ALA A 134 -0.63 -13.50 -6.69
CA ALA A 134 0.18 -14.70 -6.49
C ALA A 134 -0.09 -15.43 -5.17
N GLY A 135 -1.02 -14.94 -4.36
CA GLY A 135 -1.35 -15.50 -3.06
C GLY A 135 -1.51 -14.44 -1.99
N GLY A 136 -1.05 -14.74 -0.77
CA GLY A 136 -1.11 -13.80 0.34
C GLY A 136 -1.07 -14.48 1.70
N HIS A 137 -1.36 -13.68 2.74
CA HIS A 137 -1.44 -14.14 4.12
C HIS A 137 -2.67 -13.56 4.82
N SER A 138 -3.33 -14.38 5.62
CA SER A 138 -4.49 -13.97 6.42
C SER A 138 -4.32 -14.37 7.88
N ILE A 139 -4.74 -13.49 8.78
CA ILE A 139 -4.77 -13.73 10.22
C ILE A 139 -6.14 -13.36 10.80
N ALA A 140 -6.54 -14.06 11.87
CA ALA A 140 -7.68 -13.67 12.68
C ALA A 140 -7.34 -12.37 13.44
N ASP A 141 -8.28 -11.42 13.47
CA ASP A 141 -8.13 -10.14 14.19
C ASP A 141 -9.50 -9.67 14.68
N THR A 142 -9.52 -8.63 15.50
CA THR A 142 -10.74 -8.00 16.00
C THR A 142 -11.42 -7.09 15.00
N GLY A 143 -10.73 -6.67 13.94
CA GLY A 143 -11.26 -5.78 12.91
C GLY A 143 -10.70 -6.12 11.53
N VAL A 144 -11.42 -5.70 10.50
CA VAL A 144 -11.00 -5.92 9.12
C VAL A 144 -9.85 -4.96 8.75
N LYS A 145 -8.80 -5.51 8.16
CA LYS A 145 -7.78 -4.74 7.43
C LYS A 145 -7.43 -5.51 6.15
N TYR A 146 -7.28 -4.79 5.08
CA TYR A 146 -6.93 -5.37 3.79
C TYR A 146 -5.98 -4.45 3.02
N GLY A 147 -5.14 -5.06 2.25
CA GLY A 147 -4.25 -4.42 1.30
C GLY A 147 -3.35 -5.42 0.61
N LEU A 148 -2.29 -4.92 0.01
CA LEU A 148 -1.39 -5.74 -0.79
C LEU A 148 0.07 -5.50 -0.41
N SER A 149 0.88 -6.54 -0.55
CA SER A 149 2.31 -6.40 -0.83
C SER A 149 2.48 -6.53 -2.34
N VAL A 150 3.03 -5.48 -2.97
CA VAL A 150 3.17 -5.41 -4.42
C VAL A 150 4.62 -5.42 -4.81
N THR A 151 4.92 -6.20 -5.85
CA THR A 151 6.21 -6.25 -6.50
C THR A 151 6.07 -5.77 -7.93
N GLY A 152 6.88 -4.77 -8.28
CA GLY A 152 7.00 -4.24 -9.64
C GLY A 152 8.44 -4.26 -10.14
N LEU A 153 8.62 -3.90 -11.39
CA LEU A 153 9.92 -3.71 -12.02
C LEU A 153 10.00 -2.31 -12.60
N VAL A 154 11.20 -1.73 -12.53
CA VAL A 154 11.52 -0.43 -13.14
C VAL A 154 12.91 -0.48 -13.76
N ASP A 155 13.13 0.26 -14.84
CA ASP A 155 14.46 0.58 -15.32
C ASP A 155 15.12 1.57 -14.34
N PRO A 156 16.28 1.25 -13.73
CA PRO A 156 16.95 2.14 -12.78
C PRO A 156 17.23 3.54 -13.34
N HIS A 157 17.42 3.67 -14.65
CA HIS A 157 17.67 4.95 -15.34
C HIS A 157 16.40 5.79 -15.55
N ARG A 158 15.22 5.20 -15.33
CA ARG A 158 13.90 5.83 -15.47
C ARG A 158 13.13 5.92 -14.15
N LEU A 159 13.82 5.65 -13.05
CA LEU A 159 13.26 5.75 -11.70
C LEU A 159 12.78 7.18 -11.42
N THR A 160 11.56 7.32 -10.92
CA THR A 160 10.99 8.58 -10.46
C THR A 160 11.02 8.63 -8.92
N ALA A 161 11.97 9.38 -8.37
CA ALA A 161 12.07 9.60 -6.92
C ALA A 161 11.43 10.95 -6.54
N ASN A 162 10.95 11.06 -5.31
CA ASN A 162 10.22 12.25 -4.84
C ASN A 162 11.12 13.46 -4.52
N ASP A 163 12.44 13.32 -4.60
CA ASP A 163 13.44 14.34 -4.29
C ASP A 163 14.10 14.97 -5.53
N THR A 164 13.60 14.69 -6.74
CA THR A 164 14.20 15.16 -8.02
C THR A 164 13.72 16.53 -8.49
N GLY A 165 12.73 17.13 -7.81
CA GLY A 165 12.17 18.44 -8.17
C GLY A 165 13.21 19.58 -8.11
N ARG A 166 13.15 20.50 -9.08
CA ARG A 166 14.09 21.63 -9.23
C ARG A 166 13.37 22.97 -9.31
N PRO A 167 14.00 24.07 -8.90
CA PRO A 167 13.44 25.40 -9.13
C PRO A 167 13.16 25.65 -10.60
N GLY A 168 11.93 26.02 -10.94
CA GLY A 168 11.47 26.23 -12.31
C GLY A 168 10.62 25.09 -12.87
N ASP A 169 10.55 23.94 -12.20
CA ASP A 169 9.64 22.86 -12.59
C ASP A 169 8.19 23.28 -12.44
N LYS A 170 7.34 22.75 -13.31
CA LYS A 170 5.88 22.97 -13.27
C LYS A 170 5.22 21.83 -12.51
N LEU A 171 4.40 22.16 -11.51
CA LEU A 171 3.60 21.21 -10.77
C LEU A 171 2.27 21.00 -11.48
N LEU A 172 1.96 19.74 -11.81
CA LEU A 172 0.70 19.33 -12.42
C LEU A 172 -0.11 18.53 -11.40
N LEU A 173 -1.31 19.00 -11.08
CA LEU A 173 -2.26 18.29 -10.25
C LEU A 173 -3.20 17.50 -11.15
N THR A 174 -3.09 16.17 -11.12
CA THR A 174 -3.85 15.27 -12.02
C THR A 174 -5.26 14.94 -11.52
N LYS A 175 -5.56 15.20 -10.25
CA LYS A 175 -6.89 15.03 -9.63
C LYS A 175 -7.07 16.00 -8.47
N ALA A 176 -8.32 16.27 -8.07
CA ALA A 176 -8.63 17.14 -6.95
C ALA A 176 -8.04 16.61 -5.63
N LEU A 177 -7.66 17.54 -4.74
CA LEU A 177 -7.26 17.25 -3.36
C LEU A 177 -8.49 17.09 -2.47
N GLY A 178 -8.31 16.48 -1.29
CA GLY A 178 -9.31 16.45 -0.22
C GLY A 178 -9.94 15.09 0.05
N VAL A 179 -9.57 14.03 -0.66
CA VAL A 179 -10.12 12.67 -0.43
C VAL A 179 -9.96 12.25 1.03
N GLY A 180 -8.80 12.46 1.65
CA GLY A 180 -8.55 12.13 3.05
C GLY A 180 -9.48 12.89 4.02
N LEU A 181 -9.81 14.16 3.73
CA LEU A 181 -10.75 14.93 4.52
C LEU A 181 -12.19 14.39 4.39
N ILE A 182 -12.62 14.10 3.16
CA ILE A 182 -13.97 13.60 2.87
C ILE A 182 -14.22 12.24 3.50
N CYS A 183 -13.22 11.35 3.45
CA CYS A 183 -13.34 9.97 3.97
C CYS A 183 -13.12 9.87 5.49
N THR A 184 -12.73 10.95 6.18
CA THR A 184 -12.41 10.94 7.62
C THR A 184 -13.36 11.84 8.44
N ALA A 185 -14.12 12.73 7.79
CA ALA A 185 -15.02 13.70 8.44
C ALA A 185 -16.31 13.06 8.98
#